data_76755700159b4a0f66e88566ae60d192
#
_entry.id   76755700159b4a0f66e88566ae60d192
#
_cell.length_a   1.000
_cell.length_b   1.000
_cell.length_c   1.000
_cell.angle_alpha   90.00
_cell.angle_beta   90.00
_cell.angle_gamma   90.00
#
_symmetry.space_group_name_H-M   'P 1'
#
loop_
_entity.id
_entity.type
_entity.pdbx_description
1 polymer ?
#
loop_
_entity_poly.entity_id
_entity_poly.type
_entity_poly.pdbx_seq_one_letter_code
_entity_poly.pdbx_strand_id
1 'polypeptide(L)'
;MTVRHKFANNGTLPLNLRLNQLRYDVKKKYGLTLEEVKELRKLPCEICGVFAKKMCIDHKIPGTYRGVLCQQCNTRLGWFEKRKEIVEDYLKTERKVKSNV
;
A
#
# COMPACT_ATOMS: atom_id res chain seq x y z
N MET A 1 -6.77 5.53 -35.16
CA MET A 1 -6.75 5.29 -34.43
C MET A 1 -6.63 5.06 -33.83
N THR A 2 -6.55 4.81 -33.83
CA THR A 2 -6.59 4.49 -33.07
C THR A 2 -6.39 4.57 -32.09
N VAL A 3 -6.40 4.61 -31.75
CA VAL A 3 -6.23 4.59 -30.71
C VAL A 3 -6.68 4.81 -29.76
N ARG A 4 -7.08 4.69 -29.69
CA ARG A 4 -7.55 4.77 -28.92
C ARG A 4 -7.76 4.31 -28.04
N HIS A 5 -7.90 3.89 -27.90
CA HIS A 5 -8.25 3.28 -27.14
C HIS A 5 -7.69 2.74 -26.50
N LYS A 6 -7.26 2.85 -26.67
CA LYS A 6 -6.56 2.16 -26.13
C LYS A 6 -6.46 2.02 -24.73
N PHE A 7 -6.60 2.58 -23.92
CA PHE A 7 -6.51 2.39 -22.69
C PHE A 7 -7.59 1.81 -22.02
N ALA A 8 -8.52 2.04 -22.22
CA ALA A 8 -9.69 1.33 -21.86
C ALA A 8 -9.62 -0.08 -22.28
N ASN A 9 -8.65 -0.33 -23.01
CA ASN A 9 -8.50 -1.63 -23.58
C ASN A 9 -8.12 -2.72 -22.63
N ASN A 10 -7.81 -2.40 -21.40
CA ASN A 10 -7.55 -3.43 -20.43
C ASN A 10 -8.69 -4.41 -20.29
N GLY A 11 -9.92 -3.91 -20.39
CA GLY A 11 -11.08 -4.75 -20.31
C GLY A 11 -11.26 -5.68 -21.49
N THR A 12 -10.58 -5.42 -22.58
CA THR A 12 -10.75 -6.21 -23.79
C THR A 12 -9.63 -7.18 -24.08
N LEU A 13 -8.57 -7.17 -23.28
CA LEU A 13 -7.48 -8.11 -23.48
C LEU A 13 -7.90 -9.53 -23.12
N PRO A 14 -7.38 -10.54 -23.81
CA PRO A 14 -7.62 -11.91 -23.39
C PRO A 14 -7.15 -12.16 -21.99
N LEU A 15 -7.81 -13.07 -21.30
CA LEU A 15 -7.52 -13.35 -19.90
C LEU A 15 -6.06 -13.71 -19.66
N ASN A 16 -5.48 -14.54 -20.52
CA ASN A 16 -4.10 -14.95 -20.33
C ASN A 16 -3.14 -13.76 -20.42
N LEU A 17 -3.40 -12.80 -21.30
CA LEU A 17 -2.56 -11.61 -21.41
C LEU A 17 -2.75 -10.69 -20.21
N ARG A 18 -3.97 -10.57 -19.71
CA ARG A 18 -4.21 -9.78 -18.50
C ARG A 18 -3.53 -10.38 -17.28
N LEU A 19 -3.56 -11.70 -17.17
CA LEU A 19 -2.88 -12.37 -16.07
C LEU A 19 -1.37 -12.22 -16.17
N ASN A 20 -0.82 -12.32 -17.38
CA ASN A 20 0.61 -12.14 -17.58
C ASN A 20 1.04 -10.72 -17.21
N GLN A 21 0.25 -9.73 -17.61
CA GLN A 21 0.54 -8.35 -17.26
C GLN A 21 0.50 -8.14 -15.75
N LEU A 22 -0.49 -8.72 -15.09
CA LEU A 22 -0.64 -8.60 -13.65
C LEU A 22 0.53 -9.28 -12.93
N ARG A 23 0.96 -10.45 -13.41
CA ARG A 23 2.13 -11.13 -12.83
C ARG A 23 3.39 -10.29 -12.97
N TYR A 24 3.56 -9.67 -14.12
CA TYR A 24 4.71 -8.80 -14.35
C TYR A 24 4.69 -7.61 -13.40
N ASP A 25 3.54 -6.96 -13.27
CA ASP A 25 3.39 -5.77 -12.44
C ASP A 25 3.66 -6.09 -10.97
N VAL A 26 3.11 -7.20 -10.49
CA VAL A 26 3.28 -7.63 -9.11
C VAL A 26 4.75 -7.97 -8.82
N LYS A 27 5.40 -8.66 -9.74
CA LYS A 27 6.80 -9.04 -9.58
C LYS A 27 7.68 -7.81 -9.56
N LYS A 28 7.41 -6.87 -10.47
CA LYS A 28 8.18 -5.64 -10.55
C LYS A 28 8.01 -4.77 -9.32
N LYS A 29 6.77 -4.69 -8.83
CA LYS A 29 6.44 -3.80 -7.72
C LYS A 29 6.86 -4.37 -6.37
N TYR A 30 6.63 -5.65 -6.15
CA TYR A 30 6.81 -6.25 -4.83
C TYR A 30 7.83 -7.37 -4.79
N GLY A 31 8.29 -7.87 -5.93
CA GLY A 31 9.15 -9.04 -5.97
C GLY A 31 8.42 -10.35 -5.68
N LEU A 32 7.11 -10.35 -5.78
CA LEU A 32 6.28 -11.49 -5.41
C LEU A 32 5.59 -12.09 -6.62
N THR A 33 5.18 -13.35 -6.49
CA THR A 33 4.30 -13.98 -7.47
C THR A 33 2.86 -13.62 -7.14
N LEU A 34 1.97 -13.84 -8.10
CA LEU A 34 0.55 -13.60 -7.89
C LEU A 34 -0.01 -14.47 -6.77
N GLU A 35 0.46 -15.71 -6.72
CA GLU A 35 0.04 -16.64 -5.69
C GLU A 35 0.46 -16.19 -4.30
N GLU A 36 1.68 -15.68 -4.19
CA GLU A 36 2.18 -15.15 -2.92
C GLU A 36 1.37 -13.94 -2.47
N VAL A 37 1.01 -13.06 -3.40
CA VAL A 37 0.17 -11.91 -3.07
C VAL A 37 -1.18 -12.36 -2.54
N LYS A 38 -1.79 -13.38 -3.18
CA LYS A 38 -3.07 -13.89 -2.73
C LYS A 38 -3.01 -14.44 -1.32
N GLU A 39 -1.94 -15.16 -1.00
CA GLU A 39 -1.76 -15.70 0.35
C GLU A 39 -1.54 -14.59 1.38
N LEU A 40 -0.74 -13.60 1.04
CA LEU A 40 -0.48 -12.49 1.94
C LEU A 40 -1.74 -11.70 2.23
N ARG A 41 -2.61 -11.54 1.25
CA ARG A 41 -3.85 -10.78 1.41
C ARG A 41 -4.87 -11.46 2.31
N LYS A 42 -4.64 -12.72 2.68
CA LYS A 42 -5.48 -13.41 3.65
C LYS A 42 -5.09 -13.14 5.08
N LEU A 43 -3.95 -12.49 5.29
CA LEU A 43 -3.45 -12.19 6.62
C LEU A 43 -4.06 -10.89 7.15
N PRO A 44 -4.13 -10.75 8.48
CA PRO A 44 -4.62 -9.50 9.05
C PRO A 44 -3.63 -8.37 8.86
N CYS A 45 -4.12 -7.14 9.02
CA CYS A 45 -3.27 -5.96 8.97
C CYS A 45 -2.20 -6.05 10.06
N GLU A 46 -0.95 -5.82 9.69
CA GLU A 46 0.15 -5.95 10.66
C GLU A 46 0.20 -4.81 11.66
N ILE A 47 -0.54 -3.74 11.44
CA ILE A 47 -0.57 -2.62 12.38
C ILE A 47 -1.80 -2.71 13.29
N CYS A 48 -2.99 -2.80 12.72
CA CYS A 48 -4.22 -2.76 13.52
C CYS A 48 -4.89 -4.12 13.72
N GLY A 49 -4.43 -5.16 13.03
CA GLY A 49 -4.94 -6.51 13.21
C GLY A 49 -6.26 -6.81 12.52
N VAL A 50 -6.80 -5.88 11.77
CA VAL A 50 -8.10 -6.04 11.13
C VAL A 50 -7.97 -6.89 9.87
N PHE A 51 -8.98 -7.73 9.62
CA PHE A 51 -9.16 -8.39 8.33
C PHE A 51 -10.08 -7.52 7.51
N ALA A 52 -9.51 -6.80 6.55
CA ALA A 52 -10.30 -5.94 5.68
C ALA A 52 -10.58 -6.64 4.37
N LYS A 53 -11.65 -6.23 3.72
CA LYS A 53 -12.00 -6.76 2.41
C LYS A 53 -10.89 -6.51 1.40
N LYS A 54 -10.24 -5.37 1.51
CA LYS A 54 -9.13 -5.02 0.63
C LYS A 54 -7.88 -4.81 1.45
N MET A 55 -6.93 -5.72 1.30
CA MET A 55 -5.64 -5.63 1.96
C MET A 55 -4.60 -5.16 0.97
N CYS A 56 -3.67 -4.35 1.45
CA CYS A 56 -2.62 -3.76 0.62
C CYS A 56 -1.29 -4.40 0.94
N ILE A 57 -0.51 -4.65 -0.10
CA ILE A 57 0.88 -5.08 0.07
C ILE A 57 1.71 -3.80 0.18
N ASP A 58 2.29 -3.59 1.33
CA ASP A 58 3.08 -2.39 1.56
C ASP A 58 4.50 -2.57 1.06
N HIS A 59 5.03 -1.55 0.40
CA HIS A 59 6.40 -1.57 -0.09
C HIS A 59 6.97 -0.16 -0.05
N LYS A 60 8.28 -0.07 0.10
CA LYS A 60 8.98 1.21 0.06
C LYS A 60 9.94 1.26 -1.12
N ILE A 61 10.61 0.16 -1.37
CA ILE A 61 11.59 0.04 -2.44
C ILE A 61 11.00 -0.86 -3.52
N PRO A 62 10.98 -0.43 -4.79
CA PRO A 62 10.44 -1.28 -5.86
C PRO A 62 11.15 -2.63 -5.89
N GLY A 63 10.38 -3.67 -6.09
CA GLY A 63 10.89 -5.05 -6.10
C GLY A 63 10.96 -5.72 -4.76
N THR A 64 10.54 -5.03 -3.69
CA THR A 64 10.47 -5.60 -2.34
C THR A 64 9.11 -5.31 -1.73
N TYR A 65 8.83 -5.95 -0.59
CA TYR A 65 7.63 -5.61 0.17
C TYR A 65 7.97 -5.61 1.66
N ARG A 66 7.19 -4.88 2.45
CA ARG A 66 7.39 -4.81 3.89
C ARG A 66 6.38 -5.64 4.66
N GLY A 67 5.17 -5.71 4.18
CA GLY A 67 4.13 -6.45 4.87
C GLY A 67 2.77 -6.18 4.28
N VAL A 68 1.74 -6.57 5.04
CA VAL A 68 0.35 -6.45 4.61
C VAL A 68 -0.38 -5.51 5.55
N LEU A 69 -1.05 -4.52 4.99
CA LEU A 69 -1.79 -3.53 5.75
C LEU A 69 -3.19 -3.35 5.18
N CYS A 70 -4.13 -2.99 6.03
CA CYS A 70 -5.42 -2.54 5.51
C CYS A 70 -5.23 -1.18 4.85
N GLN A 71 -6.18 -0.79 4.04
CA GLN A 71 -6.06 0.45 3.28
C GLN A 71 -5.87 1.67 4.17
N GLN A 72 -6.60 1.73 5.28
CA GLN A 72 -6.47 2.84 6.21
C GLN A 72 -5.08 2.95 6.82
N CYS A 73 -4.55 1.83 7.30
CA CYS A 73 -3.21 1.84 7.89
C CYS A 73 -2.15 2.17 6.85
N ASN A 74 -2.31 1.64 5.64
CA ASN A 74 -1.37 1.93 4.58
C ASN A 74 -1.34 3.43 4.24
N THR A 75 -2.50 4.05 4.20
CA THR A 75 -2.61 5.50 3.94
C THR A 75 -2.02 6.31 5.09
N ARG A 76 -2.34 5.92 6.33
CA ARG A 76 -1.84 6.61 7.52
C ARG A 76 -0.34 6.48 7.66
N LEU A 77 0.20 5.31 7.33
CA LEU A 77 1.63 5.10 7.38
C LEU A 77 2.34 6.01 6.39
N GLY A 78 1.80 6.15 5.18
CA GLY A 78 2.37 7.06 4.19
C GLY A 78 2.39 8.49 4.68
N TRP A 79 1.31 8.92 5.32
CA TRP A 79 1.25 10.26 5.91
C TRP A 79 2.30 10.42 7.00
N PHE A 80 2.42 9.43 7.88
CA PHE A 80 3.38 9.47 8.97
C PHE A 80 4.82 9.49 8.46
N GLU A 81 5.13 8.68 7.49
CA GLU A 81 6.50 8.61 6.96
C GLU A 81 6.98 9.94 6.40
N LYS A 82 6.08 10.69 5.81
CA LYS A 82 6.44 12.00 5.27
C LYS A 82 6.63 13.05 6.36
N ARG A 83 6.13 12.80 7.55
CA ARG A 83 6.13 13.77 8.65
C ARG A 83 6.75 13.22 9.92
N LYS A 84 7.54 12.18 9.78
CA LYS A 84 8.05 11.44 10.93
C LYS A 84 8.78 12.34 11.92
N GLU A 85 9.70 13.15 11.43
CA GLU A 85 10.49 14.01 12.32
C GLU A 85 9.62 15.04 13.02
N ILE A 86 8.68 15.63 12.30
CA ILE A 86 7.77 16.63 12.86
C ILE A 86 6.90 16.01 13.93
N VAL A 87 6.36 14.81 13.65
CA VAL A 87 5.51 14.12 14.61
C VAL A 87 6.30 13.73 15.86
N GLU A 88 7.49 13.20 15.67
CA GLU A 88 8.33 12.79 16.80
C GLU A 88 8.69 13.98 17.68
N ASP A 89 9.04 15.10 17.05
CA ASP A 89 9.34 16.32 17.81
C ASP A 89 8.11 16.82 18.56
N TYR A 90 6.97 16.77 17.92
CA TYR A 90 5.73 17.19 18.57
C TYR A 90 5.42 16.31 19.79
N LEU A 91 5.62 15.01 19.68
CA LEU A 91 5.34 14.09 20.78
C LEU A 91 6.27 14.30 21.97
N LYS A 92 7.44 14.88 21.74
CA LYS A 92 8.38 15.20 22.81
C LYS A 92 8.13 16.56 23.43
N THR A 93 7.27 17.36 22.83
CA THR A 93 7.04 18.72 23.27
C THR A 93 6.13 18.75 24.49
N GLU A 94 6.55 19.43 25.53
CA GLU A 94 5.75 19.66 26.70
C GLU A 94 5.59 21.16 26.92
N ARG A 95 4.39 21.58 27.16
CA ARG A 95 4.09 23.01 27.34
C ARG A 95 3.29 23.19 28.60
N LYS A 96 3.76 24.08 29.44
CA LYS A 96 3.02 24.40 30.64
C LYS A 96 1.92 25.39 30.36
N VAL A 97 0.75 25.14 30.93
CA VAL A 97 -0.33 26.10 30.89
C VAL A 97 0.02 27.23 31.86
N LYS A 98 -0.24 28.45 31.46
CA LYS A 98 0.03 29.57 32.35
C LYS A 98 -0.84 29.49 33.59
N SER A 99 -0.22 29.68 34.73
CA SER A 99 -0.89 29.44 35.99
C SER A 99 -2.06 30.36 36.29
N ASN A 100 -2.11 31.51 35.69
CA ASN A 100 -3.19 32.41 35.95
C ASN A 100 -4.44 32.13 35.15
N VAL A 101 -4.41 31.09 34.37
CA VAL A 101 -5.60 30.68 33.65
C VAL A 101 -6.35 29.64 34.42
#